data_48a748bd24e72f7990e05cb0ab8d2aab
#
_entry.id   48a748bd24e72f7990e05cb0ab8d2aab
#
_cell.length_a   1.000
_cell.length_b   1.000
_cell.length_c   1.000
_cell.angle_alpha   90.00
_cell.angle_beta   90.00
_cell.angle_gamma   90.00
#
_symmetry.space_group_name_H-M   'P 1'
#
loop_
_entity.id
_entity.type
_entity.pdbx_description
1 polymer ?
#
loop_
_entity_poly.entity_id
_entity_poly.type
_entity_poly.pdbx_seq_one_letter_code
_entity_poly.pdbx_strand_id
1 'polypeptide(L)'
;MPVLHSTKNLHVVEPPTGAREGVGIFEYTDNYTVFHYGRMPDLIPGKGEAVCRMAVANFAMLEAAGVRTHFRRFIAPNRIEFTLARLPEPSGRPLIPERGSYLIPLQVLFRNELPPGSSVHRRLASGELTPAEVGLRTIPAVGEKLEQPLIEYATTREDVNRFITPDEAQRLAGLDGDQFQAMRETTIKVNELLTEHAAGLGLSHCDGKVEYLATSGRELVLADSPGTPDESRLMFNGVHCGKQIMRDWYVGSGHEIPVNRLIADGVPRGQWPQPVPLPPEFLPVMTNLYRSLSEAWTGERWWDVPGLEEATRAVTELISR
;
A
#
# COMPACT_ATOMS: atom_id res chain seq x y z
N MET A 1 10.98 -20.54 -9.68
CA MET A 1 11.60 -19.22 -9.41
C MET A 1 10.56 -18.32 -8.80
N PRO A 2 10.91 -17.39 -7.89
CA PRO A 2 9.94 -16.45 -7.34
C PRO A 2 9.41 -15.49 -8.41
N VAL A 3 8.15 -15.11 -8.31
CA VAL A 3 7.59 -14.00 -9.09
C VAL A 3 7.98 -12.70 -8.40
N LEU A 4 8.70 -11.84 -9.10
CA LEU A 4 9.21 -10.58 -8.55
C LEU A 4 8.09 -9.51 -8.60
N HIS A 5 7.65 -9.07 -7.43
CA HIS A 5 6.82 -7.88 -7.27
C HIS A 5 7.67 -6.68 -6.85
N SER A 6 7.07 -5.51 -6.76
CA SER A 6 7.80 -4.26 -6.50
C SER A 6 8.57 -4.25 -5.17
N THR A 7 7.98 -4.69 -4.08
CA THR A 7 8.57 -4.68 -2.72
C THR A 7 8.59 -6.06 -2.06
N LYS A 8 8.02 -7.07 -2.71
CA LYS A 8 7.92 -8.45 -2.23
C LYS A 8 8.29 -9.41 -3.36
N ASN A 9 8.81 -10.58 -3.01
CA ASN A 9 8.91 -11.71 -3.92
C ASN A 9 7.84 -12.72 -3.55
N LEU A 10 7.13 -13.25 -4.53
CA LEU A 10 6.15 -14.31 -4.34
C LEU A 10 6.78 -15.67 -4.66
N HIS A 11 6.77 -16.57 -3.70
CA HIS A 11 7.07 -17.98 -3.88
C HIS A 11 5.77 -18.77 -3.82
N VAL A 12 5.40 -19.44 -4.88
CA VAL A 12 4.23 -20.32 -4.93
C VAL A 12 4.62 -21.67 -4.36
N VAL A 13 4.02 -22.04 -3.22
CA VAL A 13 4.21 -23.34 -2.56
C VAL A 13 3.22 -24.36 -3.11
N GLU A 14 1.93 -23.97 -3.11
CA GLU A 14 0.85 -24.73 -3.73
C GLU A 14 0.07 -23.80 -4.67
N PRO A 15 -0.01 -24.10 -5.96
CA PRO A 15 -0.77 -23.25 -6.88
C PRO A 15 -2.28 -23.32 -6.58
N PRO A 16 -2.98 -22.18 -6.64
CA PRO A 16 -4.42 -22.16 -6.51
C PRO A 16 -5.10 -22.79 -7.73
N THR A 17 -6.26 -23.38 -7.52
CA THR A 17 -7.10 -23.95 -8.56
C THR A 17 -8.45 -23.23 -8.65
N GLY A 18 -9.31 -23.62 -9.60
CA GLY A 18 -10.69 -23.12 -9.64
C GLY A 18 -11.54 -23.53 -8.45
N ALA A 19 -11.15 -24.60 -7.74
CA ALA A 19 -11.95 -25.18 -6.66
C ALA A 19 -11.36 -24.91 -5.26
N ARG A 20 -10.11 -24.48 -5.16
CA ARG A 20 -9.44 -24.23 -3.87
C ARG A 20 -8.35 -23.19 -3.97
N GLU A 21 -8.10 -22.54 -2.85
CA GLU A 21 -6.97 -21.67 -2.62
C GLU A 21 -5.65 -22.46 -2.64
N GLY A 22 -4.58 -21.77 -2.99
CA GLY A 22 -3.22 -22.25 -2.88
C GLY A 22 -2.51 -21.74 -1.61
N VAL A 23 -1.20 -21.94 -1.59
CA VAL A 23 -0.30 -21.44 -0.55
C VAL A 23 0.82 -20.65 -1.21
N GLY A 24 1.02 -19.43 -0.75
CA GLY A 24 2.11 -18.56 -1.15
C GLY A 24 3.00 -18.17 0.02
N ILE A 25 4.22 -17.79 -0.29
CA ILE A 25 5.12 -17.12 0.65
C ILE A 25 5.47 -15.77 0.04
N PHE A 26 5.17 -14.68 0.75
CA PHE A 26 5.78 -13.38 0.48
C PHE A 26 7.11 -13.28 1.22
N GLU A 27 8.14 -12.94 0.48
CA GLU A 27 9.43 -12.50 1.00
C GLU A 27 9.50 -10.98 0.82
N TYR A 28 9.42 -10.25 1.92
CA TYR A 28 9.56 -8.80 1.95
C TYR A 28 11.00 -8.42 1.64
N THR A 29 11.19 -7.48 0.73
CA THR A 29 12.51 -7.10 0.24
C THR A 29 12.88 -5.67 0.64
N ASP A 30 14.17 -5.40 0.58
CA ASP A 30 14.71 -4.06 0.81
C ASP A 30 14.48 -3.09 -0.36
N ASN A 31 13.82 -3.56 -1.44
CA ASN A 31 13.42 -2.72 -2.56
C ASN A 31 12.35 -1.71 -2.14
N TYR A 32 12.40 -0.54 -2.74
CA TYR A 32 11.35 0.47 -2.67
C TYR A 32 10.89 0.85 -4.07
N THR A 33 9.78 1.59 -4.15
CA THR A 33 9.19 1.98 -5.43
C THR A 33 8.92 3.47 -5.46
N VAL A 34 9.24 4.08 -6.60
CA VAL A 34 8.93 5.47 -6.87
C VAL A 34 8.16 5.57 -8.18
N PHE A 35 7.03 6.28 -8.16
CA PHE A 35 6.13 6.48 -9.30
C PHE A 35 5.81 5.16 -10.02
N HIS A 36 5.96 5.13 -11.33
CA HIS A 36 5.72 3.96 -12.18
C HIS A 36 6.99 3.16 -12.51
N TYR A 37 8.15 3.53 -12.00
CA TYR A 37 9.39 2.79 -12.26
C TYR A 37 9.35 1.35 -11.71
N GLY A 38 8.67 1.12 -10.59
CA GLY A 38 8.73 -0.13 -9.85
C GLY A 38 9.95 -0.17 -8.94
N ARG A 39 10.74 -1.24 -8.99
CA ARG A 39 11.96 -1.34 -8.19
C ARG A 39 12.96 -0.28 -8.58
N MET A 40 13.50 0.38 -7.56
CA MET A 40 14.56 1.35 -7.73
C MET A 40 15.93 0.65 -7.73
N PRO A 41 17.01 1.32 -8.20
CA PRO A 41 18.31 0.68 -8.37
C PRO A 41 19.04 0.34 -7.08
N ASP A 42 18.74 1.06 -6.01
CA ASP A 42 19.31 0.90 -4.67
C ASP A 42 18.33 0.19 -3.71
N LEU A 43 18.83 -0.18 -2.55
CA LEU A 43 18.09 -0.90 -1.51
C LEU A 43 18.16 -0.12 -0.20
N ILE A 44 17.08 -0.19 0.59
CA ILE A 44 17.06 0.30 1.97
C ILE A 44 17.32 -0.89 2.91
N PRO A 45 18.53 -1.07 3.43
CA PRO A 45 18.92 -2.26 4.17
C PRO A 45 18.03 -2.52 5.39
N GLY A 46 17.46 -3.72 5.48
CA GLY A 46 16.60 -4.14 6.58
C GLY A 46 15.15 -3.64 6.51
N LYS A 47 14.78 -2.87 5.47
CA LYS A 47 13.39 -2.44 5.24
C LYS A 47 12.43 -3.62 5.15
N GLY A 48 12.81 -4.66 4.41
CA GLY A 48 11.96 -5.83 4.20
C GLY A 48 11.59 -6.51 5.51
N GLU A 49 12.55 -6.70 6.41
CA GLU A 49 12.28 -7.26 7.74
C GLU A 49 11.38 -6.34 8.56
N ALA A 50 11.66 -5.05 8.62
CA ALA A 50 10.88 -4.08 9.37
C ALA A 50 9.41 -4.04 8.91
N VAL A 51 9.17 -3.98 7.60
CA VAL A 51 7.81 -4.00 7.00
C VAL A 51 7.10 -5.33 7.27
N CYS A 52 7.81 -6.46 7.18
CA CYS A 52 7.24 -7.77 7.46
C CYS A 52 6.76 -7.89 8.91
N ARG A 53 7.56 -7.44 9.89
CA ARG A 53 7.19 -7.47 11.32
C ARG A 53 5.96 -6.61 11.60
N MET A 54 5.88 -5.41 11.02
CA MET A 54 4.66 -4.58 11.09
C MET A 54 3.45 -5.29 10.46
N ALA A 55 3.60 -5.91 9.28
CA ALA A 55 2.52 -6.66 8.64
C ALA A 55 1.99 -7.79 9.54
N VAL A 56 2.88 -8.54 10.17
CA VAL A 56 2.51 -9.64 11.10
C VAL A 56 1.75 -9.09 12.31
N ALA A 57 2.20 -7.99 12.91
CA ALA A 57 1.49 -7.36 14.02
C ALA A 57 0.09 -6.86 13.60
N ASN A 58 -0.01 -6.27 12.40
CA ASN A 58 -1.29 -5.80 11.87
C ASN A 58 -2.25 -6.97 11.60
N PHE A 59 -1.77 -8.07 11.00
CA PHE A 59 -2.62 -9.25 10.82
C PHE A 59 -3.13 -9.78 12.17
N ALA A 60 -2.27 -9.91 13.17
CA ALA A 60 -2.67 -10.38 14.50
C ALA A 60 -3.75 -9.46 15.14
N MET A 61 -3.57 -8.14 15.05
CA MET A 61 -4.52 -7.15 15.56
C MET A 61 -5.87 -7.23 14.82
N LEU A 62 -5.83 -7.29 13.50
CA LEU A 62 -7.03 -7.34 12.66
C LEU A 62 -7.81 -8.65 12.86
N GLU A 63 -7.11 -9.79 12.94
CA GLU A 63 -7.74 -11.10 13.22
C GLU A 63 -8.35 -11.17 14.62
N ALA A 64 -7.68 -10.60 15.62
CA ALA A 64 -8.24 -10.48 16.98
C ALA A 64 -9.53 -9.65 17.01
N ALA A 65 -9.67 -8.68 16.10
CA ALA A 65 -10.88 -7.89 15.89
C ALA A 65 -11.92 -8.58 14.97
N GLY A 66 -11.67 -9.81 14.52
CA GLY A 66 -12.58 -10.59 13.69
C GLY A 66 -12.53 -10.25 12.19
N VAL A 67 -11.48 -9.58 11.71
CA VAL A 67 -11.23 -9.39 10.27
C VAL A 67 -10.53 -10.64 9.74
N ARG A 68 -11.10 -11.29 8.73
CA ARG A 68 -10.43 -12.42 8.07
C ARG A 68 -9.30 -11.93 7.19
N THR A 69 -8.11 -12.51 7.35
CA THR A 69 -6.94 -12.17 6.55
C THR A 69 -6.40 -13.37 5.79
N HIS A 70 -5.60 -13.14 4.78
CA HIS A 70 -4.93 -14.20 4.04
C HIS A 70 -3.69 -14.76 4.79
N PHE A 71 -3.27 -14.12 5.86
CA PHE A 71 -2.11 -14.50 6.66
C PHE A 71 -2.29 -15.88 7.27
N ARG A 72 -1.23 -16.66 7.30
CA ARG A 72 -1.19 -18.00 7.94
C ARG A 72 -0.16 -18.08 9.06
N ARG A 73 1.07 -17.67 8.76
CA ARG A 73 2.15 -17.66 9.74
C ARG A 73 3.34 -16.80 9.31
N PHE A 74 4.08 -16.36 10.29
CA PHE A 74 5.35 -15.69 10.10
C PHE A 74 6.49 -16.70 9.88
N ILE A 75 7.40 -16.39 8.97
CA ILE A 75 8.62 -17.14 8.70
C ILE A 75 9.78 -16.14 8.77
N ALA A 76 10.48 -16.14 9.90
CA ALA A 76 11.56 -15.20 10.15
C ALA A 76 12.67 -15.26 9.08
N PRO A 77 13.38 -14.16 8.81
CA PRO A 77 13.17 -12.83 9.41
C PRO A 77 12.14 -11.95 8.68
N ASN A 78 11.84 -12.21 7.41
CA ASN A 78 11.16 -11.30 6.50
C ASN A 78 10.12 -11.97 5.59
N ARG A 79 9.54 -13.10 6.00
CA ARG A 79 8.57 -13.85 5.18
C ARG A 79 7.28 -14.11 5.93
N ILE A 80 6.19 -14.16 5.17
CA ILE A 80 4.91 -14.70 5.63
C ILE A 80 4.42 -15.79 4.68
N GLU A 81 3.81 -16.83 5.24
CA GLU A 81 2.98 -17.76 4.49
C GLU A 81 1.54 -17.24 4.48
N PHE A 82 0.87 -17.34 3.35
CA PHE A 82 -0.47 -16.81 3.18
C PHE A 82 -1.32 -17.66 2.22
N THR A 83 -2.63 -17.47 2.30
CA THR A 83 -3.60 -18.07 1.39
C THR A 83 -3.53 -17.40 0.03
N LEU A 84 -3.11 -18.17 -0.99
CA LEU A 84 -2.92 -17.70 -2.35
C LEU A 84 -4.18 -17.94 -3.19
N ALA A 85 -4.68 -16.88 -3.82
CA ALA A 85 -5.76 -16.94 -4.77
C ALA A 85 -5.24 -16.86 -6.21
N ARG A 86 -6.04 -17.26 -7.19
CA ARG A 86 -5.73 -17.08 -8.60
C ARG A 86 -5.68 -15.59 -8.93
N LEU A 87 -4.78 -15.21 -9.81
CA LEU A 87 -4.82 -13.89 -10.42
C LEU A 87 -5.84 -13.91 -11.58
N PRO A 88 -6.78 -12.96 -11.63
CA PRO A 88 -7.65 -12.83 -12.79
C PRO A 88 -6.83 -12.45 -14.04
N GLU A 89 -7.36 -12.78 -15.21
CA GLU A 89 -6.77 -12.35 -16.48
C GLU A 89 -6.67 -10.81 -16.53
N PRO A 90 -5.54 -10.26 -17.03
CA PRO A 90 -5.38 -8.83 -17.16
C PRO A 90 -6.25 -8.34 -18.30
N SER A 91 -7.41 -7.86 -18.03
CA SER A 91 -8.20 -7.24 -19.08
C SER A 91 -9.55 -6.75 -18.61
N GLY A 92 -9.79 -5.72 -18.01
CA GLY A 92 -11.07 -5.02 -17.91
C GLY A 92 -12.40 -5.80 -18.09
N ARG A 93 -12.34 -7.14 -18.19
CA ARG A 93 -13.50 -8.00 -18.26
C ARG A 93 -13.99 -8.28 -16.86
N PRO A 94 -15.27 -8.08 -16.60
CA PRO A 94 -15.88 -8.45 -15.33
C PRO A 94 -15.57 -9.91 -14.99
N LEU A 95 -15.22 -10.17 -13.74
CA LEU A 95 -15.03 -11.52 -13.25
C LEU A 95 -16.38 -12.26 -13.20
N ILE A 96 -16.35 -13.54 -13.53
CA ILE A 96 -17.53 -14.38 -13.38
C ILE A 96 -17.54 -14.92 -11.94
N PRO A 97 -18.56 -14.55 -11.14
CA PRO A 97 -18.60 -14.86 -9.70
C PRO A 97 -18.46 -16.35 -9.34
N GLU A 98 -18.86 -17.24 -10.24
CA GLU A 98 -18.91 -18.68 -9.98
C GLU A 98 -17.55 -19.39 -10.12
N ARG A 99 -16.48 -18.68 -10.53
CA ARG A 99 -15.20 -19.31 -10.88
C ARG A 99 -14.17 -19.39 -9.76
N GLY A 100 -14.61 -19.72 -8.55
CA GLY A 100 -13.69 -20.11 -7.47
C GLY A 100 -12.87 -18.97 -6.89
N SER A 101 -11.73 -19.31 -6.28
CA SER A 101 -10.87 -18.38 -5.58
C SER A 101 -10.12 -17.45 -6.54
N TYR A 102 -10.14 -16.13 -6.28
CA TYR A 102 -9.41 -15.14 -7.07
C TYR A 102 -9.04 -13.89 -6.25
N LEU A 103 -7.92 -13.27 -6.59
CA LEU A 103 -7.59 -11.94 -6.10
C LEU A 103 -8.53 -10.93 -6.78
N ILE A 104 -9.23 -10.14 -5.97
CA ILE A 104 -10.07 -9.05 -6.50
C ILE A 104 -9.16 -8.02 -7.16
N PRO A 105 -9.39 -7.67 -8.46
CA PRO A 105 -8.46 -6.83 -9.21
C PRO A 105 -8.61 -5.34 -8.88
N LEU A 106 -8.74 -5.03 -7.60
CA LEU A 106 -8.94 -3.69 -7.07
C LEU A 106 -7.95 -3.39 -5.95
N GLN A 107 -7.53 -2.14 -5.87
CA GLN A 107 -7.06 -1.52 -4.65
C GLN A 107 -8.22 -0.72 -4.06
N VAL A 108 -8.53 -0.95 -2.79
CA VAL A 108 -9.48 -0.15 -2.03
C VAL A 108 -8.68 0.81 -1.16
N LEU A 109 -8.83 2.10 -1.41
CA LEU A 109 -8.11 3.14 -0.70
C LEU A 109 -9.02 3.78 0.33
N PHE A 110 -8.46 4.12 1.47
CA PHE A 110 -9.11 4.94 2.48
C PHE A 110 -8.23 6.14 2.81
N ARG A 111 -8.85 7.30 3.04
CA ARG A 111 -8.14 8.52 3.38
C ARG A 111 -8.80 9.20 4.55
N ASN A 112 -8.02 9.43 5.60
CA ASN A 112 -8.43 10.13 6.82
C ASN A 112 -8.05 11.61 6.76
N GLU A 113 -7.00 11.91 6.01
CA GLU A 113 -6.52 13.26 5.75
C GLU A 113 -5.82 13.32 4.38
N LEU A 114 -5.65 14.51 3.84
CA LEU A 114 -5.05 14.74 2.53
C LEU A 114 -3.66 15.40 2.69
N PRO A 115 -2.61 14.64 3.03
CA PRO A 115 -1.27 15.18 3.24
C PRO A 115 -0.65 15.70 1.94
N PRO A 116 0.48 16.43 2.00
CA PRO A 116 1.26 16.76 0.81
C PRO A 116 1.53 15.52 -0.03
N GLY A 117 1.45 15.65 -1.35
CA GLY A 117 1.60 14.53 -2.29
C GLY A 117 0.37 13.62 -2.43
N SER A 118 -0.77 13.97 -1.82
CA SER A 118 -2.03 13.26 -2.07
C SER A 118 -2.48 13.44 -3.52
N SER A 119 -2.82 12.33 -4.20
CA SER A 119 -3.33 12.36 -5.57
C SER A 119 -4.71 13.04 -5.69
N VAL A 120 -5.45 13.17 -4.60
CA VAL A 120 -6.76 13.85 -4.57
C VAL A 120 -6.60 15.31 -4.94
N HIS A 121 -5.64 16.03 -4.33
CA HIS A 121 -5.39 17.44 -4.67
C HIS A 121 -5.06 17.63 -6.14
N ARG A 122 -4.19 16.78 -6.71
CA ARG A 122 -3.83 16.84 -8.12
C ARG A 122 -5.04 16.63 -9.03
N ARG A 123 -5.87 15.62 -8.72
CA ARG A 123 -7.08 15.30 -9.51
C ARG A 123 -8.16 16.36 -9.39
N LEU A 124 -8.33 16.97 -8.22
CA LEU A 124 -9.23 18.12 -8.05
C LEU A 124 -8.73 19.33 -8.82
N ALA A 125 -7.43 19.61 -8.79
CA ALA A 125 -6.83 20.73 -9.51
C ALA A 125 -6.88 20.56 -11.04
N SER A 126 -6.78 19.34 -11.56
CA SER A 126 -6.87 19.04 -13.00
C SER A 126 -8.31 18.91 -13.51
N GLY A 127 -9.32 18.90 -12.62
CA GLY A 127 -10.72 18.63 -13.00
C GLY A 127 -11.02 17.15 -13.31
N GLU A 128 -10.07 16.25 -13.08
CA GLU A 128 -10.27 14.79 -13.19
C GLU A 128 -11.22 14.28 -12.10
N LEU A 129 -11.36 15.02 -11.02
CA LEU A 129 -12.21 14.71 -9.87
C LEU A 129 -12.90 15.99 -9.40
N THR A 130 -14.18 15.89 -9.06
CA THR A 130 -14.92 16.97 -8.38
C THR A 130 -15.13 16.64 -6.90
N PRO A 131 -15.23 17.63 -6.02
CA PRO A 131 -15.52 17.38 -4.60
C PRO A 131 -16.78 16.54 -4.39
N ALA A 132 -17.83 16.79 -5.17
CA ALA A 132 -19.11 16.09 -5.06
C ALA A 132 -19.00 14.58 -5.35
N GLU A 133 -18.16 14.17 -6.31
CA GLU A 133 -17.96 12.75 -6.65
C GLU A 133 -17.35 11.93 -5.51
N VAL A 134 -16.68 12.58 -4.58
CA VAL A 134 -16.06 11.95 -3.40
C VAL A 134 -16.75 12.38 -2.09
N GLY A 135 -17.94 12.94 -2.18
CA GLY A 135 -18.75 13.32 -1.02
C GLY A 135 -18.21 14.52 -0.22
N LEU A 136 -17.28 15.26 -0.79
CA LEU A 136 -16.73 16.47 -0.17
C LEU A 136 -17.58 17.70 -0.54
N ARG A 137 -17.77 18.63 0.40
CA ARG A 137 -18.49 19.89 0.16
C ARG A 137 -17.63 20.94 -0.51
N THR A 138 -16.34 20.95 -0.20
CA THR A 138 -15.35 21.90 -0.70
C THR A 138 -14.04 21.16 -1.00
N ILE A 139 -13.11 21.83 -1.65
CA ILE A 139 -11.75 21.32 -1.81
C ILE A 139 -11.04 21.43 -0.46
N PRO A 140 -10.63 20.31 0.17
CA PRO A 140 -9.94 20.36 1.46
C PRO A 140 -8.55 20.99 1.32
N ALA A 141 -8.10 21.63 2.38
CA ALA A 141 -6.74 22.11 2.46
C ALA A 141 -5.72 20.94 2.51
N VAL A 142 -4.46 21.20 2.15
CA VAL A 142 -3.40 20.22 2.29
C VAL A 142 -3.19 19.91 3.78
N GLY A 143 -3.21 18.64 4.16
CA GLY A 143 -3.11 18.19 5.55
C GLY A 143 -4.41 18.26 6.33
N GLU A 144 -5.53 18.63 5.69
CA GLU A 144 -6.83 18.65 6.36
C GLU A 144 -7.31 17.23 6.67
N LYS A 145 -7.78 17.04 7.89
CA LYS A 145 -8.46 15.81 8.32
C LYS A 145 -9.91 15.84 7.83
N LEU A 146 -10.32 14.72 7.27
CA LEU A 146 -11.67 14.55 6.77
C LEU A 146 -12.61 14.15 7.92
N GLU A 147 -13.85 14.64 7.90
CA GLU A 147 -14.89 14.27 8.89
C GLU A 147 -15.23 12.78 8.84
N GLN A 148 -15.18 12.20 7.63
CA GLN A 148 -15.37 10.78 7.37
C GLN A 148 -14.27 10.30 6.42
N PRO A 149 -13.79 9.06 6.56
CA PRO A 149 -12.81 8.51 5.63
C PRO A 149 -13.35 8.51 4.20
N LEU A 150 -12.60 9.07 3.27
CA LEU A 150 -12.87 8.94 1.85
C LEU A 150 -12.46 7.53 1.39
N ILE A 151 -13.41 6.78 0.84
CA ILE A 151 -13.16 5.46 0.24
C ILE A 151 -13.13 5.60 -1.27
N GLU A 152 -12.04 5.18 -1.89
CA GLU A 152 -11.83 5.18 -3.34
C GLU A 152 -11.43 3.79 -3.83
N TYR A 153 -11.63 3.57 -5.12
CA TYR A 153 -11.29 2.31 -5.78
C TYR A 153 -10.34 2.61 -6.95
N ALA A 154 -9.32 1.79 -7.09
CA ALA A 154 -8.43 1.84 -8.24
C ALA A 154 -8.23 0.44 -8.82
N THR A 155 -8.04 0.37 -10.13
CA THR A 155 -7.70 -0.90 -10.79
C THR A 155 -6.30 -1.36 -10.36
N THR A 156 -6.12 -2.68 -10.40
CA THR A 156 -4.81 -3.33 -10.41
C THR A 156 -4.64 -4.02 -11.77
N ARG A 157 -3.52 -4.56 -12.12
CA ARG A 157 -3.36 -5.36 -13.33
C ARG A 157 -3.45 -4.59 -14.66
N GLU A 158 -3.46 -3.28 -14.62
CA GLU A 158 -3.29 -2.39 -15.76
C GLU A 158 -1.86 -1.83 -15.74
N ASP A 159 -1.34 -1.37 -16.87
CA ASP A 159 0.00 -0.76 -16.95
C ASP A 159 0.10 0.48 -16.05
N VAL A 160 -0.99 1.24 -16.00
CA VAL A 160 -1.18 2.37 -15.07
C VAL A 160 -2.54 2.19 -14.39
N ASN A 161 -2.52 2.05 -13.06
CA ASN A 161 -3.75 1.94 -12.28
C ASN A 161 -4.56 3.24 -12.39
N ARG A 162 -5.86 3.12 -12.63
CA ARG A 162 -6.79 4.25 -12.73
C ARG A 162 -7.83 4.21 -11.61
N PHE A 163 -8.26 5.37 -11.16
CA PHE A 163 -9.39 5.49 -10.25
C PHE A 163 -10.69 5.24 -11.01
N ILE A 164 -11.62 4.55 -10.34
CA ILE A 164 -12.89 4.12 -10.93
C ILE A 164 -14.05 4.37 -9.97
N THR A 165 -15.27 4.43 -10.51
CA THR A 165 -16.48 4.59 -9.72
C THR A 165 -16.79 3.33 -8.91
N PRO A 166 -17.59 3.42 -7.82
CA PRO A 166 -18.04 2.26 -7.06
C PRO A 166 -18.76 1.22 -7.92
N ASP A 167 -19.59 1.65 -8.86
CA ASP A 167 -20.34 0.75 -9.77
C ASP A 167 -19.39 -0.01 -10.71
N GLU A 168 -18.35 0.65 -11.22
CA GLU A 168 -17.34 0.00 -12.04
C GLU A 168 -16.50 -0.96 -11.19
N ALA A 169 -16.13 -0.56 -9.97
CA ALA A 169 -15.38 -1.40 -9.05
C ALA A 169 -16.15 -2.67 -8.69
N GLN A 170 -17.44 -2.57 -8.38
CA GLN A 170 -18.29 -3.73 -8.10
C GLN A 170 -18.32 -4.70 -9.29
N ARG A 171 -18.50 -4.20 -10.50
CA ARG A 171 -18.52 -5.04 -11.72
C ARG A 171 -17.18 -5.72 -11.97
N LEU A 172 -16.06 -4.97 -11.84
CA LEU A 172 -14.72 -5.54 -12.02
C LEU A 172 -14.39 -6.57 -10.95
N ALA A 173 -14.84 -6.36 -9.72
CA ALA A 173 -14.63 -7.28 -8.61
C ALA A 173 -15.41 -8.60 -8.77
N GLY A 174 -16.45 -8.65 -9.61
CA GLY A 174 -17.35 -9.81 -9.73
C GLY A 174 -18.10 -10.08 -8.43
N LEU A 175 -18.45 -9.03 -7.67
CA LEU A 175 -19.17 -9.09 -6.40
C LEU A 175 -20.63 -8.66 -6.59
N ASP A 176 -21.53 -9.31 -5.86
CA ASP A 176 -22.89 -8.78 -5.71
C ASP A 176 -22.91 -7.54 -4.78
N GLY A 177 -24.08 -6.91 -4.62
CA GLY A 177 -24.21 -5.70 -3.83
C GLY A 177 -23.85 -5.89 -2.36
N ASP A 178 -24.28 -7.00 -1.76
CA ASP A 178 -24.02 -7.29 -0.34
C ASP A 178 -22.54 -7.57 -0.10
N GLN A 179 -21.90 -8.32 -1.00
CA GLN A 179 -20.45 -8.59 -0.92
C GLN A 179 -19.62 -7.31 -1.11
N PHE A 180 -20.00 -6.45 -2.05
CA PHE A 180 -19.31 -5.19 -2.27
C PHE A 180 -19.45 -4.26 -1.07
N GLN A 181 -20.65 -4.19 -0.48
CA GLN A 181 -20.90 -3.44 0.73
C GLN A 181 -20.09 -4.00 1.92
N ALA A 182 -20.05 -5.33 2.10
CA ALA A 182 -19.24 -5.98 3.13
C ALA A 182 -17.73 -5.69 2.96
N MET A 183 -17.23 -5.64 1.73
CA MET A 183 -15.84 -5.23 1.45
C MET A 183 -15.58 -3.79 1.90
N ARG A 184 -16.51 -2.89 1.61
CA ARG A 184 -16.42 -1.48 2.03
C ARG A 184 -16.43 -1.35 3.56
N GLU A 185 -17.35 -2.02 4.23
CA GLU A 185 -17.46 -2.02 5.70
C GLU A 185 -16.20 -2.61 6.37
N THR A 186 -15.68 -3.71 5.81
CA THR A 186 -14.42 -4.29 6.29
C THR A 186 -13.27 -3.30 6.11
N THR A 187 -13.21 -2.58 4.98
CA THR A 187 -12.18 -1.55 4.74
C THR A 187 -12.26 -0.43 5.79
N ILE A 188 -13.47 0.04 6.12
CA ILE A 188 -13.68 1.07 7.14
C ILE A 188 -13.19 0.54 8.51
N LYS A 189 -13.58 -0.67 8.89
CA LYS A 189 -13.15 -1.31 10.13
C LYS A 189 -11.62 -1.46 10.21
N VAL A 190 -10.98 -1.89 9.13
CA VAL A 190 -9.51 -1.99 9.04
C VAL A 190 -8.88 -0.62 9.23
N ASN A 191 -9.41 0.41 8.56
CA ASN A 191 -8.94 1.77 8.71
C ASN A 191 -9.05 2.28 10.16
N GLU A 192 -10.20 2.07 10.81
CA GLU A 192 -10.44 2.48 12.20
C GLU A 192 -9.42 1.84 13.14
N LEU A 193 -9.22 0.52 13.07
CA LEU A 193 -8.27 -0.21 13.92
C LEU A 193 -6.82 0.26 13.73
N LEU A 194 -6.38 0.43 12.48
CA LEU A 194 -5.05 0.92 12.16
C LEU A 194 -4.85 2.37 12.61
N THR A 195 -5.87 3.20 12.47
CA THR A 195 -5.82 4.62 12.86
C THR A 195 -5.80 4.79 14.36
N GLU A 196 -6.59 3.99 15.10
CA GLU A 196 -6.57 3.97 16.57
C GLU A 196 -5.22 3.52 17.10
N HIS A 197 -4.64 2.46 16.53
CA HIS A 197 -3.31 1.99 16.90
C HIS A 197 -2.23 3.06 16.63
N ALA A 198 -2.24 3.67 15.45
CA ALA A 198 -1.32 4.75 15.10
C ALA A 198 -1.44 5.93 16.05
N ALA A 199 -2.67 6.35 16.38
CA ALA A 199 -2.92 7.46 17.30
C ALA A 199 -2.37 7.18 18.70
N GLY A 200 -2.49 5.95 19.19
CA GLY A 200 -1.89 5.51 20.46
C GLY A 200 -0.37 5.65 20.52
N LEU A 201 0.29 5.72 19.37
CA LEU A 201 1.73 5.89 19.21
C LEU A 201 2.13 7.35 18.85
N GLY A 202 1.16 8.27 18.82
CA GLY A 202 1.39 9.66 18.38
C GLY A 202 1.59 9.82 16.88
N LEU A 203 1.22 8.81 16.07
CA LEU A 203 1.27 8.86 14.63
C LEU A 203 -0.06 9.32 14.03
N SER A 204 -0.02 10.11 12.95
CA SER A 204 -1.15 10.31 12.06
C SER A 204 -1.18 9.20 11.01
N HIS A 205 -2.31 8.52 10.86
CA HIS A 205 -2.58 7.59 9.77
C HIS A 205 -3.36 8.34 8.69
N CYS A 206 -2.65 8.92 7.72
CA CYS A 206 -3.25 9.83 6.75
C CYS A 206 -4.12 9.10 5.73
N ASP A 207 -3.60 8.05 5.16
CA ASP A 207 -4.28 7.19 4.20
C ASP A 207 -3.65 5.80 4.12
N GLY A 208 -4.32 4.91 3.44
CA GLY A 208 -3.82 3.59 3.15
C GLY A 208 -4.59 2.91 2.03
N LYS A 209 -4.13 1.74 1.64
CA LYS A 209 -4.81 0.87 0.69
C LYS A 209 -4.83 -0.56 1.18
N VAL A 210 -5.85 -1.27 0.77
CA VAL A 210 -6.03 -2.69 1.03
C VAL A 210 -6.43 -3.42 -0.26
N GLU A 211 -6.17 -4.70 -0.29
CA GLU A 211 -6.58 -5.60 -1.34
C GLU A 211 -7.38 -6.76 -0.74
N TYR A 212 -8.18 -7.42 -1.56
CA TYR A 212 -9.03 -8.51 -1.11
C TYR A 212 -8.91 -9.69 -2.06
N LEU A 213 -9.14 -10.88 -1.54
CA LEU A 213 -9.43 -12.06 -2.33
C LEU A 213 -10.84 -12.57 -2.00
N ALA A 214 -11.49 -13.16 -2.99
CA ALA A 214 -12.65 -13.99 -2.79
C ALA A 214 -12.22 -15.46 -2.74
N THR A 215 -12.65 -16.19 -1.70
CA THR A 215 -12.38 -17.62 -1.59
C THR A 215 -13.27 -18.41 -2.56
N SER A 216 -13.01 -19.71 -2.71
CA SER A 216 -13.89 -20.64 -3.42
C SER A 216 -15.28 -20.73 -2.79
N GLY A 217 -15.40 -20.46 -1.48
CA GLY A 217 -16.67 -20.33 -0.76
C GLY A 217 -17.29 -18.93 -0.82
N ARG A 218 -16.79 -18.02 -1.64
CA ARG A 218 -17.29 -16.65 -1.81
C ARG A 218 -17.10 -15.75 -0.57
N GLU A 219 -16.24 -16.13 0.35
CA GLU A 219 -15.88 -15.29 1.49
C GLU A 219 -14.84 -14.25 1.08
N LEU A 220 -14.99 -13.03 1.57
CA LEU A 220 -14.01 -11.97 1.40
C LEU A 220 -12.91 -12.08 2.46
N VAL A 221 -11.68 -12.02 2.03
CA VAL A 221 -10.49 -12.14 2.85
C VAL A 221 -9.55 -10.99 2.54
N LEU A 222 -9.13 -10.26 3.57
CA LEU A 222 -8.19 -9.15 3.45
C LEU A 222 -6.81 -9.69 3.05
N ALA A 223 -6.20 -9.04 2.08
CA ALA A 223 -4.93 -9.45 1.48
C ALA A 223 -3.89 -8.33 1.51
N ASP A 224 -2.74 -8.59 0.94
CA ASP A 224 -1.57 -7.72 0.87
C ASP A 224 -0.92 -7.49 2.24
N SER A 225 -0.61 -6.25 2.62
CA SER A 225 0.12 -5.89 3.86
C SER A 225 -0.46 -4.62 4.47
N PRO A 226 -1.73 -4.66 4.95
CA PRO A 226 -2.44 -3.48 5.42
C PRO A 226 -1.69 -2.76 6.54
N GLY A 227 -1.70 -1.42 6.53
CA GLY A 227 -1.14 -0.58 7.60
C GLY A 227 0.38 -0.47 7.62
N THR A 228 1.10 -1.12 6.72
CA THR A 228 2.56 -0.97 6.63
C THR A 228 2.94 0.33 5.92
N PRO A 229 4.16 0.88 6.14
CA PRO A 229 4.61 2.10 5.48
C PRO A 229 4.80 1.98 3.96
N ASP A 230 4.67 0.79 3.40
CA ASP A 230 4.58 0.56 1.96
C ASP A 230 3.15 0.74 1.43
N GLU A 231 2.13 0.51 2.26
CA GLU A 231 0.71 0.54 1.88
C GLU A 231 -0.07 1.69 2.52
N SER A 232 0.49 2.34 3.53
CA SER A 232 -0.10 3.47 4.25
C SER A 232 0.86 4.67 4.32
N ARG A 233 0.29 5.87 4.40
CA ARG A 233 1.03 7.06 4.82
C ARG A 233 0.85 7.26 6.31
N LEU A 234 1.93 7.09 7.03
CA LEU A 234 2.05 7.39 8.45
C LEU A 234 2.91 8.65 8.61
N MET A 235 2.53 9.55 9.52
CA MET A 235 3.32 10.73 9.84
C MET A 235 3.53 10.84 11.35
N PHE A 236 4.74 11.25 11.74
CA PHE A 236 5.09 11.55 13.11
C PHE A 236 5.60 13.00 13.19
N ASN A 237 4.94 13.83 14.00
CA ASN A 237 5.25 15.26 14.12
C ASN A 237 5.37 15.99 12.76
N GLY A 238 4.48 15.67 11.81
CA GLY A 238 4.47 16.26 10.47
C GLY A 238 5.49 15.69 9.48
N VAL A 239 6.28 14.68 9.88
CA VAL A 239 7.26 14.01 9.02
C VAL A 239 6.71 12.68 8.52
N HIS A 240 6.77 12.42 7.23
CA HIS A 240 6.41 11.12 6.66
C HIS A 240 7.31 10.00 7.20
N CYS A 241 6.70 8.85 7.54
CA CYS A 241 7.40 7.69 8.07
C CYS A 241 7.43 6.52 7.07
N GLY A 242 7.81 6.77 5.82
CA GLY A 242 7.86 5.73 4.80
C GLY A 242 8.34 6.23 3.44
N LYS A 243 7.94 5.53 2.39
CA LYS A 243 8.41 5.75 1.01
C LYS A 243 8.13 7.16 0.44
N GLN A 244 7.23 7.94 1.06
CA GLN A 244 6.92 9.28 0.56
C GLN A 244 8.14 10.21 0.60
N ILE A 245 9.01 10.07 1.60
CA ILE A 245 10.27 10.85 1.71
C ILE A 245 11.13 10.70 0.44
N MET A 246 11.30 9.46 0.00
CA MET A 246 12.08 9.17 -1.20
C MET A 246 11.39 9.72 -2.46
N ARG A 247 10.06 9.62 -2.54
CA ARG A 247 9.29 10.21 -3.64
C ARG A 247 9.44 11.71 -3.70
N ASP A 248 9.37 12.38 -2.55
CA ASP A 248 9.50 13.83 -2.47
C ASP A 248 10.89 14.29 -2.93
N TRP A 249 11.94 13.53 -2.62
CA TRP A 249 13.26 13.78 -3.16
C TRP A 249 13.31 13.67 -4.70
N TYR A 250 12.72 12.60 -5.27
CA TYR A 250 12.67 12.45 -6.74
C TYR A 250 11.83 13.53 -7.42
N VAL A 251 10.75 14.00 -6.78
CA VAL A 251 9.97 15.16 -7.28
C VAL A 251 10.80 16.43 -7.20
N GLY A 252 11.39 16.73 -6.04
CA GLY A 252 12.19 17.94 -5.83
C GLY A 252 13.42 18.03 -6.74
N SER A 253 14.02 16.89 -7.07
CA SER A 253 15.14 16.80 -8.01
C SER A 253 14.71 16.74 -9.50
N GLY A 254 13.39 16.81 -9.78
CA GLY A 254 12.85 16.87 -11.14
C GLY A 254 12.80 15.53 -11.89
N HIS A 255 13.08 14.42 -11.24
CA HIS A 255 13.09 13.10 -11.88
C HIS A 255 11.68 12.57 -12.25
N GLU A 256 10.61 13.14 -11.69
CA GLU A 256 9.24 12.79 -12.04
C GLU A 256 8.84 13.28 -13.43
N ILE A 257 9.34 14.45 -13.85
CA ILE A 257 8.93 15.12 -15.10
C ILE A 257 9.17 14.24 -16.34
N PRO A 258 10.36 13.61 -16.53
CA PRO A 258 10.57 12.73 -17.66
C PRO A 258 9.62 11.53 -17.68
N VAL A 259 9.33 10.94 -16.51
CA VAL A 259 8.43 9.77 -16.41
C VAL A 259 7.02 10.12 -16.86
N ASN A 260 6.49 11.24 -16.38
CA ASN A 260 5.15 11.70 -16.74
C ASN A 260 5.04 12.00 -18.26
N ARG A 261 6.10 12.52 -18.89
CA ARG A 261 6.15 12.70 -20.34
C ARG A 261 6.14 11.37 -21.09
N LEU A 262 6.97 10.42 -20.67
CA LEU A 262 7.03 9.09 -21.29
C LEU A 262 5.66 8.36 -21.22
N ILE A 263 4.94 8.51 -20.11
CA ILE A 263 3.58 7.98 -19.96
C ILE A 263 2.63 8.69 -20.94
N ALA A 264 2.66 10.01 -21.00
CA ALA A 264 1.80 10.80 -21.89
C ALA A 264 2.06 10.50 -23.37
N ASP A 265 3.31 10.24 -23.72
CA ASP A 265 3.75 9.89 -25.09
C ASP A 265 3.53 8.39 -25.42
N GLY A 266 2.97 7.61 -24.50
CA GLY A 266 2.68 6.17 -24.68
C GLY A 266 3.94 5.31 -24.85
N VAL A 267 5.10 5.76 -24.34
CA VAL A 267 6.37 5.02 -24.44
C VAL A 267 6.31 3.78 -23.53
N PRO A 268 6.53 2.56 -24.07
CA PRO A 268 6.54 1.35 -23.28
C PRO A 268 7.55 1.41 -22.12
N ARG A 269 7.17 0.96 -20.94
CA ARG A 269 7.99 1.01 -19.72
C ARG A 269 9.39 0.40 -19.88
N GLY A 270 9.53 -0.66 -20.68
CA GLY A 270 10.82 -1.30 -20.96
C GLY A 270 11.81 -0.41 -21.72
N GLN A 271 11.35 0.73 -22.28
CA GLN A 271 12.18 1.71 -23.00
C GLN A 271 12.50 2.94 -22.15
N TRP A 272 11.99 3.00 -20.89
CA TRP A 272 12.27 4.14 -20.01
C TRP A 272 13.73 4.12 -19.55
N PRO A 273 14.35 5.31 -19.36
CA PRO A 273 15.68 5.38 -18.78
C PRO A 273 15.66 4.78 -17.37
N GLN A 274 16.77 4.19 -16.98
CA GLN A 274 16.93 3.69 -15.63
C GLN A 274 16.85 4.86 -14.64
N PRO A 275 16.12 4.71 -13.50
CA PRO A 275 16.09 5.75 -12.49
C PRO A 275 17.48 5.89 -11.84
N VAL A 276 17.80 7.09 -11.38
CA VAL A 276 19.04 7.34 -10.64
C VAL A 276 18.89 6.78 -9.21
N PRO A 277 19.98 6.33 -8.57
CA PRO A 277 19.96 5.95 -7.16
C PRO A 277 19.76 7.18 -6.26
N LEU A 278 19.26 6.96 -5.04
CA LEU A 278 19.25 7.99 -3.99
C LEU A 278 20.68 8.41 -3.62
N PRO A 279 20.88 9.63 -3.12
CA PRO A 279 22.13 9.97 -2.46
C PRO A 279 22.47 8.99 -1.34
N PRO A 280 23.73 8.54 -1.22
CA PRO A 280 24.10 7.50 -0.26
C PRO A 280 23.71 7.78 1.19
N GLU A 281 23.62 9.04 1.59
CA GLU A 281 23.20 9.49 2.93
C GLU A 281 21.73 9.17 3.25
N PHE A 282 20.87 8.95 2.24
CA PHE A 282 19.48 8.51 2.45
C PHE A 282 19.42 7.10 3.03
N LEU A 283 20.29 6.20 2.61
CA LEU A 283 20.19 4.79 2.96
C LEU A 283 20.20 4.52 4.46
N PRO A 284 21.18 5.02 5.25
CA PRO A 284 21.19 4.79 6.69
C PRO A 284 20.02 5.48 7.41
N VAL A 285 19.62 6.69 6.97
CA VAL A 285 18.51 7.42 7.57
C VAL A 285 17.20 6.66 7.35
N MET A 286 16.95 6.20 6.13
CA MET A 286 15.74 5.43 5.82
C MET A 286 15.75 4.06 6.50
N THR A 287 16.91 3.38 6.59
CA THR A 287 17.04 2.12 7.35
C THR A 287 16.61 2.31 8.79
N ASN A 288 17.16 3.34 9.46
CA ASN A 288 16.80 3.65 10.84
C ASN A 288 15.31 4.00 10.97
N LEU A 289 14.76 4.80 10.07
CA LEU A 289 13.35 5.18 10.10
C LEU A 289 12.42 3.95 10.01
N TYR A 290 12.64 3.04 9.04
CA TYR A 290 11.81 1.85 8.90
C TYR A 290 11.89 0.94 10.13
N ARG A 291 13.09 0.73 10.67
CA ARG A 291 13.30 -0.08 11.86
C ARG A 291 12.70 0.57 13.11
N SER A 292 12.97 1.85 13.34
CA SER A 292 12.41 2.60 14.48
C SER A 292 10.89 2.65 14.46
N LEU A 293 10.29 2.83 13.25
CA LEU A 293 8.84 2.77 13.08
C LEU A 293 8.31 1.37 13.41
N SER A 294 8.98 0.31 12.93
CA SER A 294 8.56 -1.06 13.21
C SER A 294 8.62 -1.40 14.70
N GLU A 295 9.67 -0.99 15.39
CA GLU A 295 9.79 -1.19 16.85
C GLU A 295 8.75 -0.39 17.63
N ALA A 296 8.51 0.88 17.26
CA ALA A 296 7.47 1.70 17.88
C ALA A 296 6.07 1.11 17.64
N TRP A 297 5.81 0.63 16.43
CA TRP A 297 4.51 0.06 16.04
C TRP A 297 4.18 -1.24 16.76
N THR A 298 5.18 -2.11 16.91
CA THR A 298 4.98 -3.45 17.49
C THR A 298 5.21 -3.52 18.99
N GLY A 299 5.89 -2.50 19.57
CA GLY A 299 6.32 -2.49 20.97
C GLY A 299 7.50 -3.41 21.26
N GLU A 300 8.09 -4.02 20.24
CA GLU A 300 9.20 -4.97 20.35
C GLU A 300 10.53 -4.32 19.93
N ARG A 301 11.64 -4.85 20.42
CA ARG A 301 13.00 -4.38 20.11
C ARG A 301 13.79 -5.48 19.40
N TRP A 302 14.30 -5.21 18.21
CA TRP A 302 15.09 -6.16 17.42
C TRP A 302 16.43 -5.61 16.95
N TRP A 303 16.55 -4.27 16.90
CA TRP A 303 17.73 -3.62 16.36
C TRP A 303 18.28 -2.57 17.33
N ASP A 304 19.55 -2.28 17.18
CA ASP A 304 20.18 -1.12 17.83
C ASP A 304 19.97 0.11 16.94
N VAL A 305 18.81 0.74 17.08
CA VAL A 305 18.39 1.91 16.30
C VAL A 305 17.83 2.99 17.22
N PRO A 306 17.86 4.27 16.77
CA PRO A 306 17.29 5.37 17.55
C PRO A 306 15.79 5.21 17.76
N GLY A 307 15.23 5.93 18.72
CA GLY A 307 13.77 6.02 18.84
C GLY A 307 13.14 6.75 17.63
N LEU A 308 11.82 6.58 17.45
CA LEU A 308 11.10 7.14 16.29
C LEU A 308 11.25 8.67 16.18
N GLU A 309 11.25 9.39 17.30
CA GLU A 309 11.44 10.84 17.33
C GLU A 309 12.83 11.26 16.79
N GLU A 310 13.87 10.56 17.20
CA GLU A 310 15.23 10.84 16.72
C GLU A 310 15.38 10.43 15.23
N ALA A 311 14.80 9.31 14.82
CA ALA A 311 14.81 8.87 13.44
C ALA A 311 14.09 9.86 12.51
N THR A 312 12.94 10.40 12.91
CA THR A 312 12.22 11.43 12.13
C THR A 312 12.93 12.78 12.12
N ARG A 313 13.62 13.16 13.20
CA ARG A 313 14.48 14.34 13.21
C ARG A 313 15.64 14.22 12.21
N ALA A 314 16.29 13.04 12.13
CA ALA A 314 17.33 12.78 11.13
C ALA A 314 16.80 12.91 9.69
N VAL A 315 15.55 12.48 9.44
CA VAL A 315 14.88 12.70 8.14
C VAL A 315 14.73 14.20 7.87
N THR A 316 14.24 14.97 8.83
CA THR A 316 14.06 16.43 8.67
C THR A 316 15.39 17.13 8.34
N GLU A 317 16.47 16.75 9.03
CA GLU A 317 17.81 17.28 8.75
C GLU A 317 18.32 16.89 7.35
N LEU A 318 18.01 15.67 6.91
CA LEU A 318 18.39 15.17 5.58
C LEU A 318 17.72 15.96 4.45
N ILE A 319 16.40 16.20 4.55
CA ILE A 319 15.63 16.88 3.49
C ILE A 319 15.77 18.41 3.51
N SER A 320 16.36 18.98 4.57
CA SER A 320 16.62 20.43 4.69
C SER A 320 17.95 20.86 4.06
N ARG A 321 18.75 19.91 3.59
CA ARG A 321 20.05 20.14 2.92
C ARG A 321 19.87 20.27 1.43
#